data_ac1bcf4584fb79e338aaefbb5101515f
#
_entry.id   ac1bcf4584fb79e338aaefbb5101515f
#
_cell.length_a   1.000
_cell.length_b   1.000
_cell.length_c   1.000
_cell.angle_alpha   90.00
_cell.angle_beta   90.00
_cell.angle_gamma   90.00
#
_symmetry.space_group_name_H-M   'P 1'
#
loop_
_entity.id
_entity.type
_entity.pdbx_description
1 polymer ?
#
loop_
_entity_poly.entity_id
_entity_poly.type
_entity_poly.pdbx_seq_one_letter_code
_entity_poly.pdbx_strand_id
1 'polypeptide(L)'
;TKTAHNVKLNFTLPKNVYTTDSPEMTIDSIAPGDVATLDYGFLVNKRFDEDSVAVMLAVTESTRSAFLNEAYKVKVGDYLTAASTMNLSGNVIARKAVAKDFSLTFKSELMEDIPVGVVNRHRYALIIGNEDYSMTGANAEINVPYAVNDAMVFREYCIRTFGVPDNQIKVVPNATAGMMHEQLDWLVNMASTDPEAELIFYYSGHGNNDEATKEPYLLPVDITGKNIRLG
;
A
#
# COMPACT_ATOMS: atom_id res chain seq x y z
N THR A 1 27.55 -23.82 -11.78
CA THR A 1 26.40 -23.02 -11.28
C THR A 1 25.49 -23.95 -10.48
N LYS A 2 25.10 -23.53 -9.27
CA LYS A 2 24.24 -24.30 -8.36
C LYS A 2 22.95 -23.52 -8.14
N THR A 3 21.87 -24.21 -7.81
CA THR A 3 20.61 -23.60 -7.38
C THR A 3 20.83 -22.72 -6.16
N ALA A 4 20.26 -21.52 -6.14
CA ALA A 4 20.19 -20.68 -4.96
C ALA A 4 18.98 -21.10 -4.12
N HIS A 5 19.13 -21.12 -2.79
CA HIS A 5 18.08 -21.53 -1.86
C HIS A 5 17.86 -20.47 -0.79
N ASN A 6 16.62 -20.34 -0.33
CA ASN A 6 16.21 -19.39 0.70
C ASN A 6 16.76 -17.99 0.40
N VAL A 7 16.46 -17.49 -0.78
CA VAL A 7 16.85 -16.16 -1.20
C VAL A 7 15.94 -15.15 -0.52
N LYS A 8 16.50 -14.38 0.40
CA LYS A 8 15.77 -13.32 1.12
C LYS A 8 16.03 -11.98 0.49
N LEU A 9 14.96 -11.23 0.29
CA LEU A 9 14.97 -9.88 -0.24
C LEU A 9 14.45 -8.94 0.86
N ASN A 10 15.26 -7.94 1.23
CA ASN A 10 14.88 -6.93 2.19
C ASN A 10 14.82 -5.57 1.48
N PHE A 11 13.65 -4.95 1.54
CA PHE A 11 13.41 -3.64 0.96
C PHE A 11 13.45 -2.58 2.05
N THR A 12 14.21 -1.51 1.80
CA THR A 12 14.23 -0.34 2.67
C THR A 12 13.83 0.89 1.86
N LEU A 13 12.81 1.58 2.34
CA LEU A 13 12.23 2.76 1.71
C LEU A 13 12.67 4.04 2.45
N PRO A 14 12.78 5.17 1.76
CA PRO A 14 13.07 6.45 2.38
C PRO A 14 11.89 6.95 3.23
N LYS A 15 12.13 7.99 4.02
CA LYS A 15 11.10 8.66 4.81
C LYS A 15 9.95 9.15 3.90
N ASN A 16 8.73 9.05 4.39
CA ASN A 16 7.49 9.41 3.68
C ASN A 16 7.14 8.50 2.49
N VAL A 17 7.77 7.33 2.40
CA VAL A 17 7.39 6.24 1.49
C VAL A 17 7.07 5.02 2.33
N TYR A 18 5.93 4.40 2.10
CA TYR A 18 5.41 3.30 2.91
C TYR A 18 5.21 2.07 2.03
N THR A 19 5.65 0.91 2.50
CA THR A 19 5.38 -0.34 1.79
C THR A 19 3.91 -0.75 1.93
N THR A 20 3.38 -1.34 0.87
CA THR A 20 2.09 -2.05 0.88
C THR A 20 2.28 -3.56 1.05
N ASP A 21 3.52 -4.02 0.90
CA ASP A 21 3.91 -5.41 1.03
C ASP A 21 4.84 -5.63 2.23
N SER A 22 5.16 -6.90 2.51
CA SER A 22 6.18 -7.21 3.51
C SER A 22 7.54 -6.60 3.12
N PRO A 23 8.23 -5.92 4.03
CA PRO A 23 9.58 -5.41 3.75
C PRO A 23 10.60 -6.55 3.56
N GLU A 24 10.27 -7.77 3.95
CA GLU A 24 11.06 -8.97 3.69
C GLU A 24 10.24 -9.97 2.88
N MET A 25 10.81 -10.42 1.77
CA MET A 25 10.26 -11.49 0.92
C MET A 25 11.26 -12.62 0.80
N THR A 26 10.78 -13.84 0.59
CA THR A 26 11.63 -15.03 0.44
C THR A 26 11.25 -15.80 -0.83
N ILE A 27 12.27 -16.22 -1.56
CA ILE A 27 12.13 -17.15 -2.69
C ILE A 27 12.80 -18.44 -2.28
N ASP A 28 12.07 -19.55 -2.31
CA ASP A 28 12.57 -20.86 -1.85
C ASP A 28 13.78 -21.34 -2.64
N SER A 29 13.71 -21.22 -3.96
CA SER A 29 14.82 -21.62 -4.82
C SER A 29 14.78 -20.94 -6.19
N ILE A 30 15.98 -20.70 -6.75
CA ILE A 30 16.18 -20.23 -8.12
C ILE A 30 17.21 -21.15 -8.79
N ALA A 31 16.83 -21.86 -9.84
CA ALA A 31 17.75 -22.71 -10.57
C ALA A 31 18.72 -21.90 -11.43
N PRO A 32 19.88 -22.46 -11.82
CA PRO A 32 20.85 -21.77 -12.66
C PRO A 32 20.25 -21.39 -14.02
N GLY A 33 20.25 -20.11 -14.33
CA GLY A 33 19.69 -19.56 -15.56
C GLY A 33 18.21 -19.16 -15.47
N ASP A 34 17.53 -19.51 -14.38
CA ASP A 34 16.15 -19.10 -14.14
C ASP A 34 16.05 -17.66 -13.63
N VAL A 35 14.89 -17.08 -13.84
CA VAL A 35 14.52 -15.74 -13.35
C VAL A 35 13.31 -15.89 -12.44
N ALA A 36 13.39 -15.28 -11.26
CA ALA A 36 12.23 -15.12 -10.38
C ALA A 36 11.74 -13.67 -10.45
N THR A 37 10.43 -13.51 -10.55
CA THR A 37 9.76 -12.21 -10.57
C THR A 37 9.00 -12.04 -9.25
N LEU A 38 9.16 -10.90 -8.62
CA LEU A 38 8.42 -10.50 -7.43
C LEU A 38 7.87 -9.11 -7.65
N ASP A 39 6.64 -8.91 -7.23
CA ASP A 39 6.03 -7.59 -7.19
C ASP A 39 6.23 -7.01 -5.78
N TYR A 40 6.59 -5.74 -5.70
CA TYR A 40 6.76 -5.03 -4.45
C TYR A 40 6.13 -3.65 -4.55
N GLY A 41 5.06 -3.45 -3.79
CA GLY A 41 4.28 -2.23 -3.77
C GLY A 41 4.73 -1.25 -2.69
N PHE A 42 4.68 0.04 -3.01
CA PHE A 42 4.87 1.11 -2.02
C PHE A 42 4.06 2.35 -2.39
N LEU A 43 3.75 3.13 -1.39
CA LEU A 43 3.00 4.37 -1.49
C LEU A 43 3.91 5.55 -1.16
N VAL A 44 3.84 6.58 -1.96
CA VAL A 44 4.58 7.82 -1.74
C VAL A 44 3.65 8.85 -1.10
N ASN A 45 3.99 9.30 0.11
CA ASN A 45 3.23 10.35 0.78
C ASN A 45 3.50 11.69 0.10
N LYS A 46 2.52 12.59 0.06
CA LYS A 46 2.66 13.96 -0.45
C LYS A 46 3.67 14.85 0.28
N ARG A 47 4.23 14.39 1.40
CA ARG A 47 5.37 15.03 2.08
C ARG A 47 6.72 14.57 1.54
N PHE A 48 6.70 13.65 0.58
CA PHE A 48 7.89 13.25 -0.15
C PHE A 48 8.09 14.29 -1.26
N ASP A 49 9.22 14.97 -1.21
CA ASP A 49 9.54 16.15 -2.01
C ASP A 49 10.59 15.88 -3.12
N GLU A 50 10.96 14.59 -3.28
CA GLU A 50 11.87 14.17 -4.33
C GLU A 50 11.10 13.66 -5.56
N ASP A 51 11.72 13.76 -6.73
CA ASP A 51 11.18 13.29 -8.00
C ASP A 51 11.33 11.77 -8.21
N SER A 52 12.07 11.11 -7.32
CA SER A 52 12.34 9.68 -7.40
C SER A 52 12.52 9.06 -6.01
N VAL A 53 11.93 7.88 -5.82
CA VAL A 53 12.09 7.07 -4.62
C VAL A 53 13.33 6.20 -4.75
N ALA A 54 14.24 6.30 -3.80
CA ALA A 54 15.37 5.39 -3.68
C ALA A 54 14.95 4.14 -2.89
N VAL A 55 14.68 3.04 -3.58
CA VAL A 55 14.41 1.74 -2.97
C VAL A 55 15.72 1.00 -2.77
N MET A 56 16.09 0.76 -1.52
CA MET A 56 17.25 -0.09 -1.21
C MET A 56 16.81 -1.54 -1.18
N LEU A 57 17.48 -2.40 -1.95
CA LEU A 57 17.25 -3.84 -1.97
C LEU A 57 18.50 -4.56 -1.49
N ALA A 58 18.37 -5.26 -0.37
CA ALA A 58 19.37 -6.21 0.11
C ALA A 58 18.90 -7.64 -0.23
N VAL A 59 19.74 -8.39 -0.93
CA VAL A 59 19.47 -9.79 -1.26
C VAL A 59 20.51 -10.65 -0.56
N THR A 60 20.04 -11.66 0.17
CA THR A 60 20.89 -12.65 0.84
C THR A 60 20.52 -14.06 0.39
N GLU A 61 21.50 -14.94 0.32
CA GLU A 61 21.32 -16.34 -0.02
C GLU A 61 22.05 -17.22 0.99
N SER A 62 21.34 -18.23 1.54
CA SER A 62 21.79 -18.96 2.73
C SER A 62 22.99 -19.87 2.51
N THR A 63 23.17 -20.42 1.30
CA THR A 63 24.18 -21.45 1.03
C THR A 63 25.56 -20.89 0.69
N ARG A 64 25.65 -19.62 0.28
CA ARG A 64 26.91 -19.03 -0.21
C ARG A 64 27.31 -17.75 0.53
N SER A 65 26.57 -17.34 1.53
CA SER A 65 26.73 -16.03 2.15
C SER A 65 26.82 -14.90 1.10
N ALA A 66 26.12 -15.10 -0.03
CA ALA A 66 26.06 -14.09 -1.08
C ALA A 66 25.22 -12.93 -0.58
N PHE A 67 25.75 -11.73 -0.74
CA PHE A 67 25.10 -10.50 -0.33
C PHE A 67 25.12 -9.51 -1.49
N LEU A 68 23.95 -9.01 -1.85
CA LEU A 68 23.79 -7.91 -2.77
C LEU A 68 23.08 -6.77 -2.04
N ASN A 69 23.56 -5.56 -2.19
CA ASN A 69 22.89 -4.36 -1.68
C ASN A 69 22.93 -3.29 -2.77
N GLU A 70 21.77 -3.03 -3.36
CA GLU A 70 21.65 -2.08 -4.46
C GLU A 70 20.54 -1.08 -4.20
N ALA A 71 20.75 0.15 -4.68
CA ALA A 71 19.75 1.21 -4.67
C ALA A 71 19.11 1.33 -6.06
N TYR A 72 17.80 1.30 -6.08
CA TYR A 72 17.00 1.51 -7.29
C TYR A 72 16.26 2.83 -7.18
N LYS A 73 16.32 3.66 -8.21
CA LYS A 73 15.54 4.89 -8.28
C LYS A 73 14.29 4.67 -9.10
N VAL A 74 13.18 4.91 -8.47
CA VAL A 74 11.84 4.82 -9.08
C VAL A 74 11.30 6.23 -9.19
N LYS A 75 11.06 6.73 -10.41
CA LYS A 75 10.49 8.05 -10.60
C LYS A 75 9.08 8.10 -10.02
N VAL A 76 8.82 9.15 -9.26
CA VAL A 76 7.49 9.50 -8.81
C VAL A 76 6.83 10.22 -9.97
N GLY A 77 5.97 9.51 -10.73
CA GLY A 77 5.11 10.13 -11.73
C GLY A 77 3.86 10.71 -11.10
N ASP A 78 3.09 11.47 -11.88
CA ASP A 78 1.76 11.92 -11.45
C ASP A 78 0.96 10.73 -10.95
N TYR A 79 0.48 10.86 -9.71
CA TYR A 79 -0.27 9.89 -8.91
C TYR A 79 -1.06 8.91 -9.77
N LEU A 80 -0.61 7.69 -9.99
CA LEU A 80 -1.41 6.60 -10.55
C LEU A 80 -0.67 5.58 -11.41
N THR A 81 0.62 5.67 -11.57
CA THR A 81 1.26 4.77 -12.48
C THR A 81 2.61 4.33 -11.96
N ALA A 82 2.67 3.20 -11.26
CA ALA A 82 3.96 2.60 -11.08
C ALA A 82 3.94 1.12 -10.71
N ALA A 83 4.01 0.23 -11.69
CA ALA A 83 4.58 -1.10 -11.45
C ALA A 83 5.97 -1.16 -12.06
N SER A 84 6.96 -1.59 -11.30
CA SER A 84 8.29 -1.88 -11.81
C SER A 84 8.54 -3.36 -11.78
N THR A 85 8.89 -3.91 -12.91
CA THR A 85 9.42 -5.27 -12.97
C THR A 85 10.94 -5.23 -12.81
N MET A 86 11.44 -5.78 -11.72
CA MET A 86 12.87 -5.91 -11.47
C MET A 86 13.32 -7.30 -11.91
N ASN A 87 14.15 -7.38 -12.94
CA ASN A 87 14.73 -8.64 -13.38
C ASN A 87 16.07 -8.88 -12.68
N LEU A 88 16.10 -9.82 -11.75
CA LEU A 88 17.32 -10.32 -11.14
C LEU A 88 17.82 -11.52 -11.97
N SER A 89 18.73 -11.29 -12.91
CA SER A 89 19.38 -12.40 -13.63
C SER A 89 20.57 -12.92 -12.83
N GLY A 90 20.64 -14.26 -12.70
CA GLY A 90 21.52 -15.00 -11.80
C GLY A 90 23.04 -14.98 -12.07
N ASN A 91 23.59 -13.90 -12.61
CA ASN A 91 25.05 -13.68 -12.67
C ASN A 91 25.40 -12.52 -11.73
N VAL A 92 25.50 -12.84 -10.44
CA VAL A 92 26.03 -11.90 -9.45
C VAL A 92 27.56 -11.81 -9.61
N ILE A 93 27.99 -10.90 -10.46
CA ILE A 93 29.34 -10.37 -10.39
C ILE A 93 29.19 -9.06 -9.64
N ALA A 94 29.80 -8.95 -8.45
CA ALA A 94 29.81 -7.73 -7.66
C ALA A 94 30.25 -6.55 -8.53
N ARG A 95 29.34 -5.72 -8.96
CA ARG A 95 29.59 -4.47 -9.66
C ARG A 95 29.07 -3.31 -8.83
N LYS A 96 29.88 -2.25 -8.80
CA LYS A 96 29.59 -0.95 -8.21
C LYS A 96 28.15 -0.51 -8.60
N ALA A 97 27.36 -0.18 -7.59
CA ALA A 97 25.96 0.21 -7.77
C ALA A 97 25.83 1.31 -8.84
N VAL A 98 25.16 0.98 -9.92
CA VAL A 98 24.69 1.94 -10.91
C VAL A 98 23.20 2.07 -10.71
N ALA A 99 22.75 3.27 -10.34
CA ALA A 99 21.33 3.54 -10.25
C ALA A 99 20.68 3.33 -11.64
N LYS A 100 19.72 2.43 -11.71
CA LYS A 100 18.92 2.22 -12.93
C LYS A 100 17.65 3.03 -12.81
N ASP A 101 17.40 3.88 -13.79
CA ASP A 101 16.12 4.59 -13.89
C ASP A 101 15.06 3.65 -14.46
N PHE A 102 13.98 3.48 -13.74
CA PHE A 102 12.80 2.77 -14.20
C PHE A 102 11.64 3.75 -14.38
N SER A 103 10.97 3.68 -15.50
CA SER A 103 9.67 4.33 -15.66
C SER A 103 8.57 3.29 -15.51
N LEU A 104 7.60 3.62 -14.68
CA LEU A 104 6.55 2.72 -14.27
C LEU A 104 5.22 3.11 -14.89
N THR A 105 4.52 2.14 -15.45
CA THR A 105 3.16 2.33 -15.93
C THR A 105 2.30 1.18 -15.44
N PHE A 106 1.51 1.41 -14.41
CA PHE A 106 0.45 0.49 -14.01
C PHE A 106 -0.89 1.05 -14.49
N LYS A 107 -1.57 0.29 -15.32
CA LYS A 107 -2.95 0.59 -15.73
C LYS A 107 -3.83 -0.54 -15.21
N SER A 108 -4.53 -0.29 -14.10
CA SER A 108 -5.70 -1.11 -13.78
C SER A 108 -6.76 -0.83 -14.84
N GLU A 109 -7.39 -1.87 -15.39
CA GLU A 109 -8.53 -1.70 -16.31
C GLU A 109 -9.62 -0.82 -15.72
N LEU A 110 -9.76 -0.84 -14.38
CA LEU A 110 -10.69 0.01 -13.63
C LEU A 110 -10.34 1.51 -13.68
N MET A 111 -9.14 1.87 -14.13
CA MET A 111 -8.68 3.27 -14.22
C MET A 111 -8.69 3.83 -15.65
N GLU A 112 -8.97 2.99 -16.66
CA GLU A 112 -8.85 3.42 -18.06
C GLU A 112 -9.90 4.46 -18.45
N ASP A 113 -11.13 4.35 -17.96
CA ASP A 113 -12.27 5.20 -18.35
C ASP A 113 -13.02 5.77 -17.14
N ILE A 114 -12.30 6.28 -16.12
CA ILE A 114 -12.95 6.91 -14.98
C ILE A 114 -13.72 8.16 -15.47
N PRO A 115 -15.06 8.19 -15.29
CA PRO A 115 -15.86 9.34 -15.69
C PRO A 115 -15.39 10.61 -14.96
N VAL A 116 -15.39 11.74 -15.69
CA VAL A 116 -14.97 13.02 -15.11
C VAL A 116 -16.20 13.80 -14.69
N GLY A 117 -16.30 14.11 -13.40
CA GLY A 117 -17.35 14.92 -12.82
C GLY A 117 -16.93 16.38 -12.60
N VAL A 118 -17.82 17.16 -12.04
CA VAL A 118 -17.58 18.55 -11.69
C VAL A 118 -17.01 18.62 -10.27
N VAL A 119 -15.98 19.45 -10.04
CA VAL A 119 -15.41 19.68 -8.72
C VAL A 119 -16.46 20.26 -7.78
N ASN A 120 -16.68 19.61 -6.64
CA ASN A 120 -17.51 20.09 -5.56
C ASN A 120 -16.65 20.32 -4.31
N ARG A 121 -16.49 21.58 -3.93
CA ARG A 121 -15.64 21.98 -2.79
C ARG A 121 -16.23 21.67 -1.41
N HIS A 122 -17.48 21.23 -1.37
CA HIS A 122 -18.18 20.80 -0.15
C HIS A 122 -18.07 19.29 0.06
N ARG A 123 -17.35 18.55 -0.78
CA ARG A 123 -17.14 17.11 -0.64
C ARG A 123 -15.86 16.79 0.11
N TYR A 124 -15.99 15.90 1.07
CA TYR A 124 -14.89 15.40 1.90
C TYR A 124 -14.92 13.88 1.87
N ALA A 125 -13.77 13.24 1.77
CA ALA A 125 -13.68 11.79 1.71
C ALA A 125 -12.71 11.22 2.73
N LEU A 126 -13.15 10.20 3.47
CA LEU A 126 -12.31 9.32 4.28
C LEU A 126 -12.34 7.92 3.66
N ILE A 127 -11.18 7.41 3.34
CA ILE A 127 -11.01 6.15 2.62
C ILE A 127 -10.07 5.27 3.44
N ILE A 128 -10.53 4.11 3.89
CA ILE A 128 -9.77 3.17 4.72
C ILE A 128 -9.62 1.85 3.96
N GLY A 129 -8.39 1.37 3.85
CA GLY A 129 -8.06 0.05 3.31
C GLY A 129 -7.26 -0.76 4.33
N ASN A 130 -7.91 -1.73 4.97
CA ASN A 130 -7.29 -2.60 5.97
C ASN A 130 -6.98 -3.96 5.36
N GLU A 131 -5.72 -4.18 5.07
CA GLU A 131 -5.23 -5.37 4.40
C GLU A 131 -4.44 -6.29 5.32
N ASP A 132 -3.51 -5.74 6.11
CA ASP A 132 -2.61 -6.49 6.96
C ASP A 132 -3.08 -6.50 8.42
N TYR A 133 -3.56 -7.65 8.88
CA TYR A 133 -4.02 -7.88 10.25
C TYR A 133 -2.98 -8.59 11.14
N SER A 134 -1.71 -8.61 10.75
CA SER A 134 -0.62 -9.27 11.48
C SER A 134 -0.44 -8.72 12.91
N MET A 135 -0.80 -7.47 13.17
CA MET A 135 -0.77 -6.85 14.49
C MET A 135 -1.67 -7.57 15.52
N THR A 136 -2.68 -8.29 15.07
CA THR A 136 -3.56 -9.08 15.95
C THR A 136 -2.91 -10.37 16.45
N GLY A 137 -1.73 -10.74 15.93
CA GLY A 137 -1.08 -12.04 16.15
C GLY A 137 -1.79 -13.21 15.44
N ALA A 138 -2.70 -12.92 14.53
CA ALA A 138 -3.37 -13.92 13.72
C ALA A 138 -2.50 -14.33 12.50
N ASN A 139 -2.85 -15.47 11.90
CA ASN A 139 -2.18 -15.95 10.70
C ASN A 139 -2.46 -15.01 9.51
N ALA A 140 -1.55 -14.96 8.55
CA ALA A 140 -1.70 -14.17 7.31
C ALA A 140 -2.95 -14.55 6.48
N GLU A 141 -3.58 -15.70 6.78
CA GLU A 141 -4.83 -16.12 6.15
C GLU A 141 -6.02 -15.19 6.42
N ILE A 142 -5.93 -14.34 7.45
CA ILE A 142 -6.95 -13.32 7.73
C ILE A 142 -6.72 -12.00 7.02
N ASN A 143 -5.60 -11.83 6.32
CA ASN A 143 -5.36 -10.64 5.53
C ASN A 143 -6.41 -10.50 4.43
N VAL A 144 -6.71 -9.26 4.06
CA VAL A 144 -7.67 -8.94 2.98
C VAL A 144 -6.88 -8.41 1.79
N PRO A 145 -6.40 -9.30 0.90
CA PRO A 145 -5.56 -8.89 -0.23
C PRO A 145 -6.26 -7.82 -1.06
N TYR A 146 -5.49 -6.83 -1.50
CA TYR A 146 -5.94 -5.70 -2.33
C TYR A 146 -6.81 -4.64 -1.65
N ALA A 147 -7.11 -4.73 -0.35
CA ALA A 147 -7.93 -3.73 0.34
C ALA A 147 -7.32 -2.32 0.28
N VAL A 148 -5.98 -2.23 0.37
CA VAL A 148 -5.27 -0.97 0.21
C VAL A 148 -5.31 -0.49 -1.24
N ASN A 149 -5.15 -1.40 -2.20
CA ASN A 149 -5.25 -1.06 -3.62
C ASN A 149 -6.67 -0.54 -3.97
N ASP A 150 -7.70 -1.19 -3.47
CA ASP A 150 -9.10 -0.78 -3.68
C ASP A 150 -9.35 0.63 -3.11
N ALA A 151 -8.81 0.91 -1.94
CA ALA A 151 -8.87 2.24 -1.34
C ALA A 151 -8.21 3.31 -2.23
N MET A 152 -7.08 2.99 -2.85
CA MET A 152 -6.39 3.89 -3.76
C MET A 152 -7.14 4.11 -5.08
N VAL A 153 -7.70 3.04 -5.64
CA VAL A 153 -8.57 3.14 -6.83
C VAL A 153 -9.80 4.00 -6.51
N PHE A 154 -10.45 3.77 -5.38
CA PHE A 154 -11.62 4.56 -4.97
C PHE A 154 -11.28 6.03 -4.76
N ARG A 155 -10.08 6.35 -4.23
CA ARG A 155 -9.60 7.73 -4.16
C ARG A 155 -9.62 8.42 -5.52
N GLU A 156 -9.21 7.74 -6.58
CA GLU A 156 -9.23 8.32 -7.92
C GLU A 156 -10.66 8.59 -8.42
N TYR A 157 -11.59 7.72 -8.11
CA TYR A 157 -13.01 7.98 -8.35
C TYR A 157 -13.50 9.19 -7.55
N CYS A 158 -13.05 9.35 -6.29
CA CYS A 158 -13.37 10.54 -5.51
C CYS A 158 -12.91 11.83 -6.19
N ILE A 159 -11.67 11.84 -6.68
CA ILE A 159 -11.12 13.03 -7.37
C ILE A 159 -11.83 13.25 -8.71
N ARG A 160 -11.84 12.24 -9.56
CA ARG A 160 -12.23 12.41 -10.96
C ARG A 160 -13.73 12.40 -11.16
N THR A 161 -14.45 11.47 -10.54
CA THR A 161 -15.91 11.30 -10.76
C THR A 161 -16.72 12.12 -9.76
N PHE A 162 -16.37 12.03 -8.48
CA PHE A 162 -17.11 12.74 -7.44
C PHE A 162 -16.64 14.17 -7.25
N GLY A 163 -15.55 14.57 -7.91
CA GLY A 163 -15.05 15.93 -7.89
C GLY A 163 -14.60 16.40 -6.50
N VAL A 164 -14.15 15.49 -5.64
CA VAL A 164 -13.61 15.82 -4.34
C VAL A 164 -12.23 16.47 -4.51
N PRO A 165 -11.99 17.67 -3.97
CA PRO A 165 -10.65 18.25 -3.99
C PRO A 165 -9.62 17.35 -3.29
N ASP A 166 -8.45 17.17 -3.86
CA ASP A 166 -7.43 16.26 -3.33
C ASP A 166 -7.06 16.55 -1.87
N ASN A 167 -7.00 17.81 -1.49
CA ASN A 167 -6.73 18.23 -0.11
C ASN A 167 -7.88 17.95 0.88
N GLN A 168 -9.04 17.51 0.38
CA GLN A 168 -10.22 17.12 1.17
C GLN A 168 -10.42 15.59 1.20
N ILE A 169 -9.41 14.83 0.79
CA ILE A 169 -9.41 13.36 0.84
C ILE A 169 -8.37 12.90 1.84
N LYS A 170 -8.76 11.95 2.70
CA LYS A 170 -7.83 11.19 3.54
C LYS A 170 -7.90 9.72 3.19
N VAL A 171 -6.74 9.14 2.90
CA VAL A 171 -6.57 7.70 2.72
C VAL A 171 -5.76 7.15 3.88
N VAL A 172 -6.28 6.11 4.53
CA VAL A 172 -5.67 5.50 5.71
C VAL A 172 -5.48 4.00 5.46
N PRO A 173 -4.31 3.59 4.99
CA PRO A 173 -4.02 2.18 4.84
C PRO A 173 -3.71 1.54 6.19
N ASN A 174 -4.18 0.31 6.40
CA ASN A 174 -3.94 -0.48 7.59
C ASN A 174 -4.20 0.30 8.89
N ALA A 175 -5.40 0.85 8.98
CA ALA A 175 -5.81 1.72 10.07
C ALA A 175 -5.99 0.94 11.38
N THR A 176 -5.33 1.40 12.44
CA THR A 176 -5.61 0.98 13.82
C THR A 176 -6.90 1.63 14.33
N ALA A 177 -7.45 1.13 15.43
CA ALA A 177 -8.64 1.72 16.07
C ALA A 177 -8.45 3.22 16.34
N GLY A 178 -7.30 3.59 16.91
CA GLY A 178 -6.98 5.00 17.17
C GLY A 178 -6.94 5.85 15.91
N MET A 179 -6.37 5.35 14.83
CA MET A 179 -6.33 6.05 13.54
C MET A 179 -7.73 6.19 12.95
N MET A 180 -8.56 5.15 13.03
CA MET A 180 -9.94 5.19 12.54
C MET A 180 -10.75 6.26 13.28
N HIS A 181 -10.68 6.30 14.62
CA HIS A 181 -11.35 7.32 15.41
C HIS A 181 -10.89 8.73 15.06
N GLU A 182 -9.58 8.98 15.02
CA GLU A 182 -9.02 10.28 14.67
C GLU A 182 -9.51 10.78 13.29
N GLN A 183 -9.55 9.90 12.30
CA GLN A 183 -9.95 10.29 10.95
C GLN A 183 -11.48 10.40 10.79
N LEU A 184 -12.26 9.64 11.55
CA LEU A 184 -13.70 9.82 11.63
C LEU A 184 -14.04 11.16 12.31
N ASP A 185 -13.36 11.51 13.38
CA ASP A 185 -13.52 12.83 14.03
C ASP A 185 -13.20 13.97 13.06
N TRP A 186 -12.14 13.82 12.26
CA TRP A 186 -11.85 14.78 11.19
C TRP A 186 -13.02 14.91 10.21
N LEU A 187 -13.58 13.79 9.73
CA LEU A 187 -14.67 13.80 8.76
C LEU A 187 -15.93 14.47 9.34
N VAL A 188 -16.27 14.17 10.61
CA VAL A 188 -17.40 14.78 11.31
C VAL A 188 -17.18 16.27 11.53
N ASN A 189 -15.94 16.68 11.84
CA ASN A 189 -15.60 18.10 12.00
C ASN A 189 -15.77 18.87 10.69
N MET A 190 -15.51 18.28 9.53
CA MET A 190 -15.78 18.94 8.24
C MET A 190 -17.28 19.23 8.07
N ALA A 191 -18.15 18.28 8.43
CA ALA A 191 -19.61 18.50 8.41
C ALA A 191 -20.06 19.60 9.37
N SER A 192 -19.35 19.76 10.50
CA SER A 192 -19.69 20.80 11.49
C SER A 192 -19.27 22.20 11.07
N THR A 193 -18.26 22.31 10.21
CA THR A 193 -17.71 23.60 9.74
C THR A 193 -18.27 24.05 8.39
N ASP A 194 -18.84 23.13 7.62
CA ASP A 194 -19.39 23.39 6.30
C ASP A 194 -20.86 22.89 6.24
N PRO A 195 -21.85 23.78 6.29
CA PRO A 195 -23.29 23.40 6.29
C PRO A 195 -23.73 22.66 5.00
N GLU A 196 -22.96 22.77 3.93
CA GLU A 196 -23.22 22.09 2.65
C GLU A 196 -22.36 20.84 2.47
N ALA A 197 -21.64 20.40 3.52
CA ALA A 197 -20.72 19.27 3.44
C ALA A 197 -21.41 17.97 2.97
N GLU A 198 -20.84 17.38 1.94
CA GLU A 198 -21.16 16.02 1.49
C GLU A 198 -20.01 15.10 1.90
N LEU A 199 -20.28 14.14 2.76
CA LEU A 199 -19.28 13.23 3.30
C LEU A 199 -19.29 11.90 2.54
N ILE A 200 -18.10 11.46 2.14
CA ILE A 200 -17.88 10.16 1.55
C ILE A 200 -17.02 9.34 2.52
N PHE A 201 -17.54 8.19 2.92
CA PHE A 201 -16.82 7.22 3.72
C PHE A 201 -16.70 5.92 2.94
N TYR A 202 -15.49 5.42 2.78
CA TYR A 202 -15.19 4.14 2.14
C TYR A 202 -14.36 3.28 3.07
N TYR A 203 -14.69 2.02 3.13
CA TYR A 203 -13.95 1.03 3.89
C TYR A 203 -13.81 -0.27 3.09
N SER A 204 -12.59 -0.78 2.99
CA SER A 204 -12.26 -2.11 2.51
C SER A 204 -11.46 -2.83 3.59
N GLY A 205 -11.93 -3.98 4.06
CA GLY A 205 -11.33 -4.73 5.16
C GLY A 205 -12.34 -5.66 5.82
N HIS A 206 -11.98 -6.23 6.96
CA HIS A 206 -12.87 -7.10 7.72
C HIS A 206 -13.96 -6.32 8.45
N GLY A 207 -15.12 -6.94 8.50
CA GLY A 207 -16.21 -6.57 9.40
C GLY A 207 -16.64 -7.76 10.24
N ASN A 208 -17.23 -7.48 11.39
CA ASN A 208 -17.83 -8.51 12.25
C ASN A 208 -19.08 -7.96 12.93
N ASN A 209 -19.92 -8.84 13.44
CA ASN A 209 -21.08 -8.46 14.23
C ASN A 209 -20.85 -8.80 15.70
N ASP A 210 -21.28 -7.92 16.59
CA ASP A 210 -21.40 -8.30 18.01
C ASP A 210 -22.42 -9.44 18.14
N GLU A 211 -22.04 -10.53 18.79
CA GLU A 211 -22.91 -11.73 18.89
C GLU A 211 -24.20 -11.46 19.68
N ALA A 212 -24.16 -10.57 20.66
CA ALA A 212 -25.27 -10.27 21.54
C ALA A 212 -26.21 -9.20 20.96
N THR A 213 -25.65 -8.09 20.44
CA THR A 213 -26.44 -6.96 19.95
C THR A 213 -26.73 -7.04 18.46
N LYS A 214 -25.98 -7.87 17.70
CA LYS A 214 -26.01 -7.96 16.23
C LYS A 214 -25.58 -6.67 15.54
N GLU A 215 -25.00 -5.73 16.27
CA GLU A 215 -24.44 -4.51 15.68
C GLU A 215 -23.22 -4.84 14.82
N PRO A 216 -23.13 -4.27 13.60
CA PRO A 216 -22.00 -4.46 12.73
C PRO A 216 -20.84 -3.55 13.15
N TYR A 217 -19.63 -4.06 13.07
CA TYR A 217 -18.39 -3.35 13.36
C TYR A 217 -17.42 -3.48 12.19
N LEU A 218 -16.72 -2.41 11.86
CA LEU A 218 -15.55 -2.43 11.00
C LEU A 218 -14.33 -2.79 11.85
N LEU A 219 -13.49 -3.69 11.38
CA LEU A 219 -12.35 -4.16 12.16
C LEU A 219 -11.07 -3.39 11.80
N PRO A 220 -10.51 -2.61 12.75
CA PRO A 220 -9.16 -2.07 12.63
C PRO A 220 -8.11 -3.20 12.60
N VAL A 221 -6.91 -2.92 12.10
CA VAL A 221 -5.88 -3.96 11.97
C VAL A 221 -5.26 -4.41 13.29
N ASP A 222 -5.51 -3.71 14.38
CA ASP A 222 -5.02 -4.01 15.74
C ASP A 222 -6.08 -4.63 16.67
N ILE A 223 -7.32 -4.81 16.20
CA ILE A 223 -8.43 -5.35 16.98
C ILE A 223 -8.83 -6.73 16.46
N THR A 224 -8.94 -7.70 17.37
CA THR A 224 -9.50 -9.01 17.05
C THR A 224 -11.02 -9.02 17.21
N GLY A 225 -11.70 -9.95 16.51
CA GLY A 225 -13.14 -10.13 16.67
C GLY A 225 -13.62 -10.43 18.11
N LYS A 226 -12.70 -10.83 19.02
CA LYS A 226 -13.00 -11.02 20.44
C LYS A 226 -13.08 -9.69 21.21
N ASN A 227 -12.44 -8.66 20.72
CA ASN A 227 -12.35 -7.33 21.34
C ASN A 227 -13.06 -6.26 20.52
N ILE A 228 -14.05 -6.67 19.78
CA ILE A 228 -14.74 -5.85 18.75
C ILE A 228 -15.30 -4.51 19.30
N ARG A 229 -15.61 -4.44 20.58
CA ARG A 229 -16.16 -3.23 21.22
C ARG A 229 -15.08 -2.18 21.56
N LEU A 230 -13.81 -2.45 21.25
CA LEU A 230 -12.69 -1.56 21.47
C LEU A 230 -12.26 -0.84 20.16
N GLY A 231 -12.87 -1.21 19.04
CA GLY A 231 -12.60 -0.64 17.72
C GLY A 231 -13.59 0.46 17.32
#